data_32a251e166a3d856601ec6267a3fbe49
#
_entry.id   32a251e166a3d856601ec6267a3fbe49
#
_cell.length_a   1.000
_cell.length_b   1.000
_cell.length_c   1.000
_cell.angle_alpha   90.00
_cell.angle_beta   90.00
_cell.angle_gamma   90.00
#
_symmetry.space_group_name_H-M   'P 1'
#
loop_
_entity.id
_entity.type
_entity.pdbx_description
1 polymer ?
#
loop_
_entity_poly.entity_id
_entity_poly.type
_entity_poly.pdbx_seq_one_letter_code
_entity_poly.pdbx_strand_id
1 'polypeptide(L)'
;MSPFPQAVIRLQGVSKVFPDVPPGTPPALSSLTADVPSGLVVGLVGPDAAGKTTLMRLLAGLLLPTSGSVEVLGRVPGSKASDEAVHDVGYMPQRFGLYEDLSVIDNLNLHAELRGLEGPARQSMFEKLLTFTALKPFTDRLAGKLSGGMKQKLGLACALLTTP
;
A
#
# COMPACT_ATOMS: atom_id res chain seq x y z
N MET A 1 0.96 -28.79 -15.30
CA MET A 1 1.23 -27.34 -15.09
C MET A 1 -0.12 -26.63 -15.11
N SER A 2 -0.49 -25.93 -14.07
CA SER A 2 -1.74 -25.15 -14.04
C SER A 2 -1.69 -24.07 -15.13
N PRO A 3 -2.72 -23.91 -15.97
CA PRO A 3 -2.77 -22.88 -17.01
C PRO A 3 -2.98 -21.47 -16.44
N PHE A 4 -3.20 -21.35 -15.14
CA PHE A 4 -3.41 -20.08 -14.48
C PHE A 4 -2.12 -19.57 -13.83
N PRO A 5 -1.79 -18.26 -13.96
CA PRO A 5 -0.65 -17.68 -13.28
C PRO A 5 -0.79 -17.92 -11.76
N GLN A 6 0.35 -18.11 -11.09
CA GLN A 6 0.38 -18.36 -9.65
C GLN A 6 -0.31 -17.21 -8.91
N ALA A 7 -1.22 -17.52 -7.98
CA ALA A 7 -1.87 -16.51 -7.17
C ALA A 7 -0.83 -15.84 -6.25
N VAL A 8 -0.78 -14.51 -6.32
CA VAL A 8 0.05 -13.67 -5.42
C VAL A 8 -0.71 -13.21 -4.19
N ILE A 9 -2.04 -13.22 -4.24
CA ILE A 9 -2.91 -12.98 -3.08
C ILE A 9 -3.90 -14.14 -3.00
N ARG A 10 -4.06 -14.68 -1.80
CA ARG A 10 -5.11 -15.67 -1.48
C ARG A 10 -5.91 -15.22 -0.27
N LEU A 11 -7.21 -15.25 -0.42
CA LEU A 11 -8.19 -14.94 0.62
C LEU A 11 -9.07 -16.16 0.84
N GLN A 12 -9.20 -16.63 2.07
CA GLN A 12 -10.04 -17.79 2.38
C GLN A 12 -10.96 -17.46 3.56
N GLY A 13 -12.25 -17.26 3.28
CA GLY A 13 -13.28 -17.00 4.28
C GLY A 13 -13.03 -15.76 5.12
N VAL A 14 -12.37 -14.73 4.55
CA VAL A 14 -11.91 -13.55 5.27
C VAL A 14 -13.08 -12.71 5.74
N SER A 15 -13.19 -12.51 7.06
CA SER A 15 -14.14 -11.60 7.66
C SER A 15 -13.42 -10.55 8.52
N LYS A 16 -13.98 -9.33 8.57
CA LYS A 16 -13.50 -8.26 9.43
C LYS A 16 -14.65 -7.57 10.13
N VAL A 17 -14.65 -7.65 11.46
CA VAL A 17 -15.53 -6.92 12.36
C VAL A 17 -14.67 -5.93 13.15
N PHE A 18 -15.16 -4.71 13.32
CA PHE A 18 -14.51 -3.72 14.19
C PHE A 18 -15.23 -3.73 15.55
N PRO A 19 -14.47 -3.69 16.67
CA PRO A 19 -15.08 -3.80 18.01
C PRO A 19 -15.93 -2.60 18.40
N ASP A 20 -15.59 -1.40 17.93
CA ASP A 20 -16.16 -0.13 18.37
C ASP A 20 -17.33 0.34 17.48
N VAL A 21 -18.16 -0.62 17.01
CA VAL A 21 -19.35 -0.33 16.20
C VAL A 21 -20.61 -0.69 16.96
N PRO A 22 -21.76 -0.01 16.70
CA PRO A 22 -23.03 -0.32 17.33
C PRO A 22 -23.44 -1.79 17.19
N PRO A 23 -24.10 -2.39 18.19
CA PRO A 23 -24.64 -3.75 18.08
C PRO A 23 -25.52 -3.91 16.82
N GLY A 24 -25.34 -5.01 16.09
CA GLY A 24 -26.07 -5.26 14.84
C GLY A 24 -25.45 -4.62 13.58
N THR A 25 -24.35 -3.89 13.72
CA THR A 25 -23.62 -3.40 12.54
C THR A 25 -23.06 -4.60 11.75
N PRO A 26 -23.29 -4.67 10.43
CA PRO A 26 -22.74 -5.75 9.62
C PRO A 26 -21.21 -5.70 9.59
N PRO A 27 -20.55 -6.85 9.41
CA PRO A 27 -19.09 -6.90 9.27
C PRO A 27 -18.62 -6.06 8.07
N ALA A 28 -17.47 -5.42 8.19
CA ALA A 28 -16.85 -4.68 7.08
C ALA A 28 -16.46 -5.61 5.92
N LEU A 29 -16.15 -6.88 6.21
CA LEU A 29 -15.98 -7.97 5.25
C LEU A 29 -16.63 -9.21 5.81
N SER A 30 -17.34 -9.98 4.98
CA SER A 30 -18.05 -11.19 5.36
C SER A 30 -17.65 -12.36 4.46
N SER A 31 -16.87 -13.29 5.02
CA SER A 31 -16.48 -14.58 4.40
C SER A 31 -15.96 -14.45 2.95
N LEU A 32 -15.12 -13.46 2.69
CA LEU A 32 -14.56 -13.22 1.37
C LEU A 32 -13.55 -14.32 1.02
N THR A 33 -13.75 -14.98 -0.14
CA THR A 33 -12.80 -15.93 -0.71
C THR A 33 -12.47 -15.48 -2.14
N ALA A 34 -11.19 -15.28 -2.44
CA ALA A 34 -10.72 -14.86 -3.76
C ALA A 34 -9.21 -15.11 -3.91
N ASP A 35 -8.80 -15.35 -5.16
CA ASP A 35 -7.40 -15.43 -5.56
C ASP A 35 -7.09 -14.32 -6.57
N VAL A 36 -5.95 -13.65 -6.39
CA VAL A 36 -5.45 -12.66 -7.35
C VAL A 36 -4.18 -13.21 -8.01
N PRO A 37 -4.19 -13.39 -9.33
CA PRO A 37 -3.04 -13.92 -10.06
C PRO A 37 -1.92 -12.88 -10.20
N SER A 38 -0.68 -13.34 -10.39
CA SER A 38 0.49 -12.50 -10.66
C SER A 38 0.43 -11.87 -12.06
N GLY A 39 1.14 -10.75 -12.24
CA GLY A 39 1.37 -10.12 -13.54
C GLY A 39 0.16 -9.40 -14.13
N LEU A 40 -0.90 -9.17 -13.36
CA LEU A 40 -2.11 -8.49 -13.81
C LEU A 40 -2.36 -7.21 -12.99
N VAL A 41 -3.00 -6.23 -13.63
CA VAL A 41 -3.64 -5.12 -12.94
C VAL A 41 -5.08 -5.51 -12.61
N VAL A 42 -5.40 -5.56 -11.33
CA VAL A 42 -6.72 -5.98 -10.84
C VAL A 42 -7.45 -4.80 -10.22
N GLY A 43 -8.70 -4.55 -10.64
CA GLY A 43 -9.57 -3.51 -10.10
C GLY A 43 -10.53 -4.07 -9.05
N LEU A 44 -10.56 -3.45 -7.85
CA LEU A 44 -11.57 -3.71 -6.83
C LEU A 44 -12.65 -2.62 -6.90
N VAL A 45 -13.84 -2.97 -7.38
CA VAL A 45 -14.95 -2.05 -7.62
C VAL A 45 -16.13 -2.36 -6.70
N GLY A 46 -16.84 -1.34 -6.28
CA GLY A 46 -18.03 -1.46 -5.44
C GLY A 46 -18.44 -0.12 -4.84
N PRO A 47 -19.63 -0.03 -4.22
CA PRO A 47 -20.15 1.20 -3.62
C PRO A 47 -19.30 1.66 -2.43
N ASP A 48 -19.55 2.87 -1.95
CA ASP A 48 -18.93 3.36 -0.73
C ASP A 48 -19.32 2.47 0.45
N ALA A 49 -18.44 2.37 1.43
CA ALA A 49 -18.56 1.49 2.60
C ALA A 49 -18.62 -0.03 2.30
N ALA A 50 -18.39 -0.48 1.06
CA ALA A 50 -18.37 -1.92 0.72
C ALA A 50 -17.11 -2.69 1.23
N GLY A 51 -16.30 -2.12 2.11
CA GLY A 51 -15.13 -2.79 2.69
C GLY A 51 -13.85 -2.73 1.83
N LYS A 52 -13.85 -2.05 0.67
CA LYS A 52 -12.67 -1.96 -0.22
C LYS A 52 -11.40 -1.52 0.51
N THR A 53 -11.47 -0.42 1.24
CA THR A 53 -10.32 0.10 2.02
C THR A 53 -9.89 -0.86 3.13
N THR A 54 -10.86 -1.54 3.76
CA THR A 54 -10.58 -2.56 4.78
C THR A 54 -9.80 -3.72 4.17
N LEU A 55 -10.22 -4.22 3.01
CA LEU A 55 -9.50 -5.27 2.29
C LEU A 55 -8.07 -4.83 1.93
N MET A 56 -7.90 -3.64 1.34
CA MET A 56 -6.56 -3.14 0.99
C MET A 56 -5.64 -3.03 2.21
N ARG A 57 -6.17 -2.63 3.37
CA ARG A 57 -5.39 -2.58 4.62
C ARG A 57 -5.02 -3.96 5.17
N LEU A 58 -5.88 -4.96 5.00
CA LEU A 58 -5.58 -6.36 5.33
C LEU A 58 -4.45 -6.89 4.44
N LEU A 59 -4.51 -6.64 3.13
CA LEU A 59 -3.47 -7.03 2.17
C LEU A 59 -2.13 -6.36 2.46
N ALA A 60 -2.15 -5.10 2.90
CA ALA A 60 -0.95 -4.35 3.28
C ALA A 60 -0.42 -4.69 4.69
N GLY A 61 -1.05 -5.62 5.42
CA GLY A 61 -0.64 -5.98 6.78
C GLY A 61 -0.93 -4.92 7.85
N LEU A 62 -1.69 -3.88 7.51
CA LEU A 62 -2.07 -2.81 8.44
C LEU A 62 -3.26 -3.17 9.34
N LEU A 63 -3.95 -4.25 9.02
CA LEU A 63 -5.05 -4.82 9.79
C LEU A 63 -4.91 -6.34 9.79
N LEU A 64 -5.44 -6.99 10.84
CA LEU A 64 -5.61 -8.43 10.89
C LEU A 64 -7.08 -8.80 10.64
N PRO A 65 -7.37 -9.91 9.95
CA PRO A 65 -8.73 -10.41 9.81
C PRO A 65 -9.29 -10.86 11.18
N THR A 66 -10.61 -10.80 11.34
CA THR A 66 -11.29 -11.37 12.53
C THR A 66 -11.41 -12.89 12.40
N SER A 67 -11.61 -13.38 11.17
CA SER A 67 -11.60 -14.80 10.84
C SER A 67 -11.18 -15.01 9.39
N GLY A 68 -10.85 -16.26 9.03
CA GLY A 68 -10.30 -16.61 7.73
C GLY A 68 -8.79 -16.34 7.64
N SER A 69 -8.24 -16.50 6.44
CA SER A 69 -6.80 -16.30 6.19
C SER A 69 -6.54 -15.40 5.00
N VAL A 70 -5.50 -14.58 5.14
CA VAL A 70 -4.96 -13.71 4.09
C VAL A 70 -3.53 -14.11 3.84
N GLU A 71 -3.19 -14.36 2.59
CA GLU A 71 -1.82 -14.65 2.14
C GLU A 71 -1.46 -13.68 1.00
N VAL A 72 -0.30 -13.04 1.11
CA VAL A 72 0.24 -12.13 0.09
C VAL A 72 1.68 -12.55 -0.19
N LEU A 73 2.00 -12.85 -1.44
CA LEU A 73 3.32 -13.35 -1.87
C LEU A 73 3.80 -14.58 -1.07
N GLY A 74 2.88 -15.49 -0.72
CA GLY A 74 3.17 -16.69 0.06
C GLY A 74 3.35 -16.46 1.56
N ARG A 75 3.01 -15.28 2.09
CA ARG A 75 3.19 -14.90 3.49
C ARG A 75 1.91 -14.37 4.09
N VAL A 76 1.75 -14.51 5.40
CA VAL A 76 0.61 -13.93 6.16
C VAL A 76 0.98 -12.50 6.56
N PRO A 77 0.30 -11.47 6.02
CA PRO A 77 0.60 -10.08 6.36
C PRO A 77 0.43 -9.79 7.86
N GLY A 78 1.32 -8.97 8.43
CA GLY A 78 1.29 -8.61 9.85
C GLY A 78 1.77 -9.69 10.81
N SER A 79 2.32 -10.82 10.33
CA SER A 79 3.02 -11.80 11.17
C SER A 79 4.46 -11.38 11.41
N LYS A 80 5.08 -11.82 12.52
CA LYS A 80 6.51 -11.53 12.81
C LYS A 80 7.46 -12.00 11.70
N ALA A 81 7.09 -13.05 10.97
CA ALA A 81 7.85 -13.53 9.81
C ALA A 81 7.69 -12.62 8.57
N SER A 82 6.76 -11.66 8.60
CA SER A 82 6.53 -10.70 7.51
C SER A 82 7.24 -9.36 7.72
N ASP A 83 7.92 -9.14 8.86
CA ASP A 83 8.65 -7.87 9.09
C ASP A 83 9.77 -7.67 8.05
N GLU A 84 10.39 -8.74 7.57
CA GLU A 84 11.34 -8.70 6.45
C GLU A 84 10.65 -8.45 5.09
N ALA A 85 9.35 -8.74 4.98
CA ALA A 85 8.56 -8.62 3.75
C ALA A 85 7.79 -7.30 3.61
N VAL A 86 7.91 -6.39 4.57
CA VAL A 86 7.34 -5.02 4.48
C VAL A 86 7.86 -4.29 3.23
N HIS A 87 9.01 -4.71 2.72
CA HIS A 87 9.62 -4.14 1.52
C HIS A 87 9.01 -4.65 0.20
N ASP A 88 8.32 -5.80 0.21
CA ASP A 88 7.79 -6.45 -1.00
C ASP A 88 6.40 -5.93 -1.41
N VAL A 89 5.74 -5.13 -0.57
CA VAL A 89 4.40 -4.57 -0.83
C VAL A 89 4.42 -3.06 -0.78
N GLY A 90 4.13 -2.41 -1.89
CA GLY A 90 3.87 -0.98 -1.94
C GLY A 90 2.40 -0.69 -1.61
N TYR A 91 2.12 0.10 -0.59
CA TYR A 91 0.77 0.56 -0.25
C TYR A 91 0.66 2.07 -0.35
N MET A 92 -0.30 2.53 -1.14
CA MET A 92 -0.64 3.94 -1.25
C MET A 92 -2.02 4.18 -0.62
N PRO A 93 -2.10 4.82 0.55
CA PRO A 93 -3.37 5.07 1.22
C PRO A 93 -4.20 6.12 0.47
N GLN A 94 -5.52 6.12 0.69
CA GLN A 94 -6.45 7.09 0.10
C GLN A 94 -6.14 8.54 0.52
N ARG A 95 -5.67 8.76 1.76
CA ARG A 95 -5.06 10.01 2.21
C ARG A 95 -3.56 9.84 2.13
N PHE A 96 -2.90 10.75 1.47
CA PHE A 96 -1.53 10.59 0.95
C PHE A 96 -0.43 10.26 1.96
N GLY A 97 -0.64 10.22 3.26
CA GLY A 97 0.41 9.92 4.24
C GLY A 97 1.67 10.81 4.10
N LEU A 98 1.52 11.98 3.48
CA LEU A 98 2.58 12.95 3.29
C LEU A 98 2.64 13.91 4.46
N TYR A 99 3.85 14.32 4.82
CA TYR A 99 4.09 15.37 5.78
C TYR A 99 4.02 16.71 5.03
N GLU A 100 2.94 17.47 5.26
CA GLU A 100 2.66 18.68 4.49
C GLU A 100 3.65 19.82 4.75
N ASP A 101 4.29 19.82 5.91
CA ASP A 101 5.31 20.78 6.33
C ASP A 101 6.72 20.44 5.81
N LEU A 102 6.88 19.28 5.20
CA LEU A 102 8.10 18.85 4.55
C LEU A 102 8.05 19.13 3.03
N SER A 103 9.21 19.39 2.45
CA SER A 103 9.34 19.51 0.99
C SER A 103 9.13 18.17 0.28
N VAL A 104 9.04 18.18 -1.06
CA VAL A 104 8.98 16.95 -1.87
C VAL A 104 10.19 16.08 -1.59
N ILE A 105 11.41 16.65 -1.57
CA ILE A 105 12.62 15.88 -1.34
C ILE A 105 12.71 15.38 0.11
N ASP A 106 12.24 16.14 1.09
CA ASP A 106 12.27 15.72 2.49
C ASP A 106 11.28 14.60 2.77
N ASN A 107 10.10 14.62 2.12
CA ASN A 107 9.17 13.48 2.17
C ASN A 107 9.83 12.21 1.61
N LEU A 108 10.49 12.29 0.45
CA LEU A 108 11.22 11.16 -0.13
C LEU A 108 12.34 10.68 0.80
N ASN A 109 13.10 11.61 1.39
CA ASN A 109 14.17 11.31 2.33
C ASN A 109 13.64 10.52 3.55
N LEU A 110 12.60 11.01 4.19
CA LEU A 110 11.99 10.37 5.34
C LEU A 110 11.51 8.94 5.01
N HIS A 111 10.78 8.79 3.90
CA HIS A 111 10.30 7.48 3.48
C HIS A 111 11.43 6.52 3.09
N ALA A 112 12.54 7.02 2.52
CA ALA A 112 13.72 6.22 2.21
C ALA A 112 14.43 5.74 3.48
N GLU A 113 14.58 6.61 4.49
CA GLU A 113 15.16 6.26 5.80
C GLU A 113 14.35 5.20 6.52
N LEU A 114 13.02 5.35 6.55
CA LEU A 114 12.12 4.36 7.15
C LEU A 114 12.19 2.98 6.49
N ARG A 115 12.69 2.92 5.23
CA ARG A 115 12.85 1.67 4.46
C ARG A 115 14.30 1.20 4.37
N GLY A 116 15.23 1.86 5.07
CA GLY A 116 16.65 1.52 5.04
C GLY A 116 17.32 1.73 3.69
N LEU A 117 16.77 2.59 2.81
CA LEU A 117 17.36 2.90 1.51
C LEU A 117 18.41 3.99 1.65
N GLU A 118 19.68 3.65 1.44
CA GLU A 118 20.83 4.52 1.65
C GLU A 118 21.77 4.59 0.45
N GLY A 119 22.71 5.54 0.50
CA GLY A 119 23.84 5.64 -0.42
C GLY A 119 23.45 5.91 -1.89
N PRO A 120 24.26 5.42 -2.85
CA PRO A 120 24.05 5.68 -4.28
C PRO A 120 22.72 5.12 -4.83
N ALA A 121 22.23 4.03 -4.25
CA ALA A 121 20.95 3.44 -4.63
C ALA A 121 19.78 4.40 -4.37
N ARG A 122 19.79 5.11 -3.22
CA ARG A 122 18.80 6.15 -2.87
C ARG A 122 18.80 7.28 -3.90
N GLN A 123 19.96 7.81 -4.27
CA GLN A 123 20.05 8.90 -5.23
C GLN A 123 19.53 8.49 -6.60
N SER A 124 19.92 7.30 -7.09
CA SER A 124 19.44 6.76 -8.36
C SER A 124 17.93 6.56 -8.37
N MET A 125 17.36 6.07 -7.26
CA MET A 125 15.92 5.87 -7.14
C MET A 125 15.17 7.21 -7.11
N PHE A 126 15.67 8.21 -6.39
CA PHE A 126 15.07 9.55 -6.35
C PHE A 126 15.04 10.18 -7.74
N GLU A 127 16.15 10.14 -8.48
CA GLU A 127 16.21 10.68 -9.84
C GLU A 127 15.18 10.01 -10.77
N LYS A 128 15.05 8.67 -10.70
CA LYS A 128 14.06 7.91 -11.48
C LYS A 128 12.65 8.33 -11.12
N LEU A 129 12.31 8.35 -9.82
CA LEU A 129 10.95 8.63 -9.34
C LEU A 129 10.55 10.08 -9.56
N LEU A 130 11.44 11.04 -9.32
CA LEU A 130 11.19 12.46 -9.57
C LEU A 130 10.99 12.74 -11.07
N THR A 131 11.73 12.06 -11.94
CA THR A 131 11.57 12.15 -13.39
C THR A 131 10.23 11.51 -13.82
N PHE A 132 9.95 10.29 -13.38
CA PHE A 132 8.70 9.56 -13.68
C PHE A 132 7.45 10.32 -13.26
N THR A 133 7.47 10.94 -12.09
CA THR A 133 6.34 11.72 -11.55
C THR A 133 6.30 13.17 -12.05
N ALA A 134 7.33 13.62 -12.76
CA ALA A 134 7.53 15.02 -13.17
C ALA A 134 7.56 15.99 -11.97
N LEU A 135 8.06 15.55 -10.81
CA LEU A 135 8.21 16.38 -9.62
C LEU A 135 9.60 17.00 -9.47
N LYS A 136 10.54 16.70 -10.35
CA LYS A 136 11.92 17.22 -10.31
C LYS A 136 12.00 18.76 -10.21
N PRO A 137 11.17 19.57 -10.89
CA PRO A 137 11.19 21.04 -10.75
C PRO A 137 10.62 21.55 -9.41
N PHE A 138 10.09 20.68 -8.57
CA PHE A 138 9.34 21.02 -7.35
C PHE A 138 9.93 20.42 -6.09
N THR A 139 11.19 19.93 -6.14
CA THR A 139 11.86 19.23 -5.03
C THR A 139 11.83 20.01 -3.71
N ASP A 140 12.01 21.32 -3.76
CA ASP A 140 12.07 22.18 -2.57
C ASP A 140 10.70 22.73 -2.15
N ARG A 141 9.63 22.39 -2.92
CA ARG A 141 8.29 22.87 -2.60
C ARG A 141 7.70 22.03 -1.47
N LEU A 142 7.11 22.69 -0.46
CA LEU A 142 6.38 22.01 0.60
C LEU A 142 5.23 21.18 0.03
N ALA A 143 5.06 19.97 0.55
CA ALA A 143 4.01 19.05 0.13
C ALA A 143 2.60 19.65 0.33
N GLY A 144 2.41 20.45 1.38
CA GLY A 144 1.18 21.19 1.60
C GLY A 144 0.79 22.16 0.48
N LYS A 145 1.78 22.69 -0.26
CA LYS A 145 1.59 23.63 -1.38
C LYS A 145 1.48 22.95 -2.76
N LEU A 146 1.45 21.62 -2.80
CA LEU A 146 1.23 20.86 -4.02
C LEU A 146 -0.26 20.76 -4.35
N SER A 147 -0.59 20.70 -5.65
CA SER A 147 -1.94 20.32 -6.07
C SER A 147 -2.28 18.88 -5.65
N GLY A 148 -3.57 18.52 -5.61
CA GLY A 148 -4.01 17.16 -5.29
C GLY A 148 -3.34 16.10 -6.17
N GLY A 149 -3.26 16.32 -7.48
CA GLY A 149 -2.57 15.42 -8.40
C GLY A 149 -1.06 15.33 -8.16
N MET A 150 -0.40 16.43 -7.74
CA MET A 150 1.01 16.38 -7.36
C MET A 150 1.22 15.65 -6.05
N LYS A 151 0.32 15.80 -5.07
CA LYS A 151 0.35 15.02 -3.82
C LYS A 151 0.20 13.52 -4.12
N GLN A 152 -0.70 13.14 -5.04
CA GLN A 152 -0.81 11.74 -5.49
C GLN A 152 0.49 11.21 -6.10
N LYS A 153 1.11 11.99 -6.98
CA LYS A 153 2.39 11.63 -7.60
C LYS A 153 3.51 11.47 -6.57
N LEU A 154 3.58 12.38 -5.57
CA LEU A 154 4.54 12.26 -4.48
C LEU A 154 4.28 11.02 -3.61
N GLY A 155 3.01 10.76 -3.25
CA GLY A 155 2.63 9.55 -2.53
C GLY A 155 3.00 8.27 -3.28
N LEU A 156 2.79 8.25 -4.60
CA LEU A 156 3.21 7.14 -5.46
C LEU A 156 4.75 6.99 -5.45
N ALA A 157 5.49 8.08 -5.59
CA ALA A 157 6.95 8.05 -5.52
C ALA A 157 7.44 7.47 -4.17
N CYS A 158 6.85 7.91 -3.05
CA CYS A 158 7.16 7.37 -1.72
C CYS A 158 6.84 5.87 -1.62
N ALA A 159 5.75 5.39 -2.23
CA ALA A 159 5.39 3.97 -2.22
C ALA A 159 6.35 3.10 -3.05
N LEU A 160 6.94 3.65 -4.11
CA LEU A 160 7.83 2.96 -5.05
C LEU A 160 9.32 3.07 -4.72
N LEU A 161 9.70 3.64 -3.57
CA LEU A 161 11.11 3.77 -3.15
C LEU A 161 11.83 2.43 -3.03
N THR A 162 11.12 1.40 -2.62
CA THR A 162 11.56 0.00 -2.76
C THR A 162 10.76 -0.60 -3.90
N THR A 163 11.41 -1.32 -4.80
CA THR A 163 10.72 -2.06 -5.88
C THR A 163 9.93 -3.19 -5.23
N PRO A 164 8.59 -3.10 -5.21
CA PRO A 164 7.78 -4.16 -4.65
C PRO A 164 7.75 -5.38 -5.56
#